data_4b9427e7678287bf268f2f9926f688f2
#
_entry.id   4b9427e7678287bf268f2f9926f688f2
#
_cell.length_a   1.000
_cell.length_b   1.000
_cell.length_c   1.000
_cell.angle_alpha   90.00
_cell.angle_beta   90.00
_cell.angle_gamma   90.00
#
_symmetry.space_group_name_H-M   'P 1'
#
loop_
_entity.id
_entity.type
_entity.pdbx_description
1 polymer ?
#
loop_
_entity_poly.entity_id
_entity_poly.type
_entity_poly.pdbx_seq_one_letter_code
_entity_poly.pdbx_strand_id
1 'polypeptide(L)'
;GGIKLGKIVLLDELTINKIAAGEVIERPASVVKELVENSIDAGATNITVEIKNGGISKIRIIDNGTGMSKDDLEFAFERHATSKIRKAADLENVKSMGFRGEALASIAAIAHVELVSKTEDDNIGHKIVVEGGKILEIEDSASQKGTTITVSNLFFNTPVRYKFLKKDFTEAGYIEDVITRIA
;
A
#
# COMPACT_ATOMS: atom_id res chain seq x y z
N GLY A 1 15.51 -16.72 -0.78
CA GLY A 1 16.60 -17.25 -0.08
C GLY A 1 16.32 -17.73 1.32
N GLY A 2 17.30 -18.43 1.83
CA GLY A 2 17.26 -18.93 3.18
C GLY A 2 18.43 -19.85 3.44
N ILE A 3 18.59 -20.22 4.71
CA ILE A 3 19.62 -21.16 5.14
C ILE A 3 18.94 -22.47 5.49
N LYS A 4 19.38 -23.54 4.88
CA LYS A 4 18.81 -24.85 5.15
C LYS A 4 19.63 -25.56 6.25
N LEU A 5 18.97 -25.88 7.36
CA LEU A 5 19.57 -26.64 8.46
C LEU A 5 18.78 -27.95 8.60
N GLY A 6 19.30 -29.05 8.04
CA GLY A 6 18.55 -30.29 7.97
C GLY A 6 17.29 -30.08 7.14
N LYS A 7 16.11 -30.16 7.78
CA LYS A 7 14.82 -29.94 7.13
C LYS A 7 14.24 -28.55 7.41
N ILE A 8 14.97 -27.72 8.13
CA ILE A 8 14.51 -26.37 8.50
C ILE A 8 15.06 -25.36 7.50
N VAL A 9 14.17 -24.53 7.00
CA VAL A 9 14.55 -23.44 6.11
C VAL A 9 14.26 -22.13 6.83
N LEU A 10 15.29 -21.29 6.94
CA LEU A 10 15.15 -19.95 7.53
C LEU A 10 14.89 -18.97 6.40
N LEU A 11 13.78 -18.24 6.50
CA LEU A 11 13.40 -17.25 5.52
C LEU A 11 13.78 -15.86 5.99
N ASP A 12 14.22 -15.00 5.07
CA ASP A 12 14.47 -13.61 5.38
C ASP A 12 13.15 -12.82 5.51
N GLU A 13 13.23 -11.63 6.07
CA GLU A 13 12.07 -10.79 6.35
C GLU A 13 11.32 -10.42 5.07
N LEU A 14 12.02 -10.10 3.99
CA LEU A 14 11.39 -9.73 2.73
C LEU A 14 10.60 -10.90 2.13
N THR A 15 11.14 -12.10 2.21
CA THR A 15 10.46 -13.30 1.73
C THR A 15 9.19 -13.57 2.54
N ILE A 16 9.29 -13.46 3.86
CA ILE A 16 8.14 -13.63 4.75
C ILE A 16 7.06 -12.61 4.42
N ASN A 17 7.44 -11.36 4.25
CA ASN A 17 6.49 -10.28 3.92
C ASN A 17 5.82 -10.52 2.57
N LYS A 18 6.57 -10.99 1.60
CA LYS A 18 6.04 -11.31 0.27
C LYS A 18 5.01 -12.44 0.33
N ILE A 19 5.29 -13.50 1.08
CA ILE A 19 4.35 -14.62 1.26
C ILE A 19 3.08 -14.13 1.96
N ALA A 20 3.23 -13.37 3.04
CA ALA A 20 2.10 -12.85 3.78
C ALA A 20 1.25 -11.91 2.92
N ALA A 21 1.88 -11.08 2.09
CA ALA A 21 1.16 -10.20 1.17
C ALA A 21 0.30 -10.97 0.19
N GLY A 22 0.80 -12.12 -0.30
CA GLY A 22 0.05 -12.96 -1.22
C GLY A 22 -1.21 -13.57 -0.63
N GLU A 23 -1.30 -13.65 0.69
CA GLU A 23 -2.51 -14.12 1.37
C GLU A 23 -3.59 -13.04 1.45
N VAL A 24 -3.20 -11.77 1.40
CA VAL A 24 -4.09 -10.62 1.55
C VAL A 24 -4.45 -10.00 0.20
N ILE A 25 -3.47 -9.87 -0.67
CA ILE A 25 -3.61 -9.22 -1.96
C ILE A 25 -3.66 -10.27 -3.06
N GLU A 26 -4.83 -10.52 -3.59
CA GLU A 26 -5.03 -11.55 -4.62
C GLU A 26 -5.00 -10.97 -6.04
N ARG A 27 -5.46 -9.72 -6.19
CA ARG A 27 -5.60 -9.09 -7.50
C ARG A 27 -5.61 -7.56 -7.34
N PRO A 28 -5.54 -6.81 -8.45
CA PRO A 28 -5.60 -5.35 -8.38
C PRO A 28 -6.79 -4.78 -7.62
N ALA A 29 -7.97 -5.40 -7.73
CA ALA A 29 -9.15 -4.94 -7.00
C ALA A 29 -8.94 -4.97 -5.49
N SER A 30 -8.14 -5.92 -4.97
CA SER A 30 -7.83 -5.99 -3.55
C SER A 30 -7.04 -4.75 -3.11
N VAL A 31 -6.10 -4.31 -3.94
CA VAL A 31 -5.31 -3.09 -3.68
C VAL A 31 -6.22 -1.87 -3.67
N VAL A 32 -7.06 -1.72 -4.68
CA VAL A 32 -7.98 -0.59 -4.77
C VAL A 32 -8.90 -0.53 -3.54
N LYS A 33 -9.44 -1.66 -3.14
CA LYS A 33 -10.31 -1.75 -1.97
C LYS A 33 -9.61 -1.20 -0.73
N GLU A 34 -8.42 -1.71 -0.45
CA GLU A 34 -7.66 -1.28 0.73
C GLU A 34 -7.32 0.21 0.69
N LEU A 35 -6.87 0.70 -0.45
CA LEU A 35 -6.45 2.09 -0.57
C LEU A 35 -7.63 3.07 -0.53
N VAL A 36 -8.75 2.72 -1.14
CA VAL A 36 -9.95 3.56 -1.09
C VAL A 36 -10.52 3.60 0.33
N GLU A 37 -10.53 2.46 1.02
CA GLU A 37 -10.95 2.42 2.42
C GLU A 37 -10.05 3.29 3.30
N ASN A 38 -8.74 3.28 3.05
CA ASN A 38 -7.81 4.17 3.77
C ASN A 38 -8.12 5.64 3.51
N SER A 39 -8.44 6.00 2.28
CA SER A 39 -8.81 7.37 1.93
C SER A 39 -10.09 7.81 2.66
N ILE A 40 -11.07 6.93 2.74
CA ILE A 40 -12.32 7.20 3.46
C ILE A 40 -12.03 7.38 4.95
N ASP A 41 -11.22 6.50 5.53
CA ASP A 41 -10.86 6.59 6.94
C ASP A 41 -10.09 7.88 7.25
N ALA A 42 -9.36 8.41 6.27
CA ALA A 42 -8.66 9.69 6.39
C ALA A 42 -9.58 10.90 6.20
N GLY A 43 -10.87 10.68 6.07
CA GLY A 43 -11.85 11.76 5.95
C GLY A 43 -11.90 12.39 4.57
N ALA A 44 -11.44 11.72 3.53
CA ALA A 44 -11.49 12.28 2.18
C ALA A 44 -12.92 12.48 1.72
N THR A 45 -13.17 13.61 1.07
CA THR A 45 -14.45 13.93 0.45
C THR A 45 -14.38 13.79 -1.07
N ASN A 46 -13.18 13.64 -1.60
CA ASN A 46 -12.94 13.49 -3.02
C ASN A 46 -11.84 12.45 -3.24
N ILE A 47 -12.15 11.40 -3.98
CA ILE A 47 -11.22 10.31 -4.24
C ILE A 47 -11.24 10.02 -5.73
N THR A 48 -10.08 10.09 -6.37
CA THR A 48 -9.91 9.75 -7.78
C THR A 48 -9.13 8.45 -7.90
N VAL A 49 -9.62 7.53 -8.70
CA VAL A 49 -8.96 6.25 -8.97
C VAL A 49 -8.64 6.16 -10.45
N GLU A 50 -7.37 6.00 -10.77
CA GLU A 50 -6.88 5.81 -12.14
C GLU A 50 -6.22 4.45 -12.24
N ILE A 51 -6.47 3.71 -13.31
CA ILE A 51 -5.84 2.41 -13.53
C ILE A 51 -5.31 2.30 -14.95
N LYS A 52 -4.31 1.42 -15.11
CA LYS A 52 -3.75 1.08 -16.40
C LYS A 52 -3.54 -0.42 -16.48
N ASN A 53 -3.93 -1.04 -17.59
CA ASN A 53 -3.82 -2.48 -17.83
C ASN A 53 -4.48 -3.30 -16.70
N GLY A 54 -5.76 -2.98 -16.43
CA GLY A 54 -6.50 -3.70 -15.39
C GLY A 54 -5.99 -3.50 -13.99
N GLY A 55 -5.12 -2.50 -13.79
CA GLY A 55 -4.50 -2.21 -12.49
C GLY A 55 -3.13 -2.84 -12.30
N ILE A 56 -2.69 -3.70 -13.20
CA ILE A 56 -1.39 -4.37 -13.09
C ILE A 56 -0.23 -3.41 -13.31
N SER A 57 -0.32 -2.59 -14.36
CA SER A 57 0.73 -1.63 -14.67
C SER A 57 0.71 -0.43 -13.73
N LYS A 58 -0.49 0.01 -13.36
CA LYS A 58 -0.64 1.17 -12.50
C LYS A 58 -2.01 1.22 -11.85
N ILE A 59 -2.00 1.55 -10.56
CA ILE A 59 -3.17 1.98 -9.80
C ILE A 59 -2.75 3.29 -9.13
N ARG A 60 -3.49 4.35 -9.37
CA ARG A 60 -3.22 5.64 -8.73
C ARG A 60 -4.47 6.13 -8.04
N ILE A 61 -4.32 6.47 -6.76
CA ILE A 61 -5.43 6.96 -5.95
C ILE A 61 -5.05 8.31 -5.37
N ILE A 62 -5.88 9.31 -5.64
CA ILE A 62 -5.68 10.68 -5.21
C ILE A 62 -6.83 11.04 -4.28
N ASP A 63 -6.51 11.49 -3.09
CA ASP A 63 -7.52 11.93 -2.14
C ASP A 63 -7.18 13.26 -1.50
N ASN A 64 -8.19 13.89 -0.91
CA ASN A 64 -8.07 15.15 -0.18
C ASN A 64 -8.26 14.95 1.33
N GLY A 65 -7.91 13.78 1.84
CA GLY A 65 -8.02 13.48 3.27
C GLY A 65 -6.99 14.21 4.12
N THR A 66 -6.84 13.77 5.36
CA THR A 66 -5.96 14.43 6.33
C THR A 66 -4.48 14.39 5.95
N GLY A 67 -4.10 13.45 5.12
CA GLY A 67 -2.69 13.27 4.77
C GLY A 67 -1.87 12.67 5.89
N MET A 68 -0.56 12.56 5.65
CA MET A 68 0.39 12.01 6.60
C MET A 68 1.61 12.90 6.70
N SER A 69 2.13 13.03 7.92
CA SER A 69 3.41 13.70 8.15
C SER A 69 4.56 12.80 7.69
N LYS A 70 5.77 13.34 7.65
CA LYS A 70 6.95 12.57 7.26
C LYS A 70 7.15 11.33 8.14
N ASP A 71 7.02 11.49 9.45
CA ASP A 71 7.19 10.36 10.39
C ASP A 71 6.13 9.30 10.16
N ASP A 72 4.91 9.70 9.90
CA ASP A 72 3.81 8.78 9.62
C ASP A 72 4.03 8.03 8.31
N LEU A 73 4.61 8.67 7.30
CA LEU A 73 4.95 8.00 6.03
C LEU A 73 5.93 6.85 6.25
N GLU A 74 6.98 7.11 7.02
CA GLU A 74 7.96 6.07 7.31
C GLU A 74 7.33 4.91 8.06
N PHE A 75 6.54 5.21 9.08
CA PHE A 75 5.86 4.21 9.89
C PHE A 75 4.87 3.37 9.08
N ALA A 76 4.20 3.99 8.12
CA ALA A 76 3.13 3.34 7.36
C ALA A 76 3.59 2.11 6.58
N PHE A 77 4.86 2.06 6.18
CA PHE A 77 5.41 0.96 5.40
C PHE A 77 6.20 -0.05 6.23
N GLU A 78 6.18 0.08 7.55
CA GLU A 78 6.85 -0.85 8.45
C GLU A 78 5.90 -1.97 8.85
N ARG A 79 6.05 -3.14 8.23
CA ARG A 79 5.22 -4.28 8.55
C ARG A 79 5.41 -4.76 9.98
N HIS A 80 6.66 -4.83 10.41
CA HIS A 80 6.97 -5.26 11.77
C HIS A 80 6.48 -4.30 12.85
N ALA A 81 6.04 -3.11 12.48
CA ALA A 81 5.47 -2.16 13.42
C ALA A 81 4.30 -2.78 14.17
N THR A 82 3.48 -3.58 13.49
CA THR A 82 2.36 -4.25 14.15
C THR A 82 2.82 -5.22 15.22
N SER A 83 3.90 -5.97 14.96
CA SER A 83 4.44 -6.89 15.96
C SER A 83 5.08 -6.14 17.13
N LYS A 84 5.53 -4.91 16.91
CA LYS A 84 6.12 -4.06 17.94
C LYS A 84 5.13 -3.17 18.64
N ILE A 85 3.96 -2.99 18.09
CA ILE A 85 2.90 -2.21 18.70
C ILE A 85 2.37 -3.01 19.89
N ARG A 86 2.68 -2.53 21.07
CA ARG A 86 2.29 -3.16 22.33
C ARG A 86 1.51 -2.22 23.21
N LYS A 87 1.64 -0.94 22.95
CA LYS A 87 1.04 0.11 23.76
C LYS A 87 -0.21 0.63 23.06
N ALA A 88 -1.22 0.95 23.85
CA ALA A 88 -2.47 1.48 23.31
C ALA A 88 -2.26 2.74 22.48
N ALA A 89 -1.31 3.59 22.85
CA ALA A 89 -1.00 4.81 22.13
C ALA A 89 -0.55 4.53 20.69
N ASP A 90 0.24 3.48 20.48
CA ASP A 90 0.71 3.10 19.15
C ASP A 90 -0.45 2.62 18.29
N LEU A 91 -1.36 1.84 18.88
CA LEU A 91 -2.56 1.37 18.17
C LEU A 91 -3.48 2.52 17.80
N GLU A 92 -3.63 3.50 18.66
CA GLU A 92 -4.43 4.68 18.39
C GLU A 92 -3.84 5.50 17.24
N ASN A 93 -2.52 5.65 17.19
CA ASN A 93 -1.87 6.34 16.09
C ASN A 93 -2.14 5.65 14.75
N VAL A 94 -2.02 4.34 14.72
CA VAL A 94 -2.31 3.58 13.50
C VAL A 94 -3.75 3.82 13.05
N LYS A 95 -4.70 3.79 13.97
CA LYS A 95 -6.10 4.06 13.65
C LYS A 95 -6.32 5.48 13.16
N SER A 96 -5.72 6.45 13.83
CA SER A 96 -5.93 7.86 13.50
C SER A 96 -5.36 8.22 12.12
N MET A 97 -4.39 7.46 11.63
CA MET A 97 -3.81 7.64 10.30
C MET A 97 -4.59 6.90 9.21
N GLY A 98 -5.65 6.19 9.55
CA GLY A 98 -6.46 5.47 8.60
C GLY A 98 -5.85 4.17 8.10
N PHE A 99 -4.87 3.63 8.80
CA PHE A 99 -4.25 2.38 8.39
C PHE A 99 -5.03 1.18 8.89
N ARG A 100 -5.13 0.20 8.04
CA ARG A 100 -5.78 -1.06 8.37
C ARG A 100 -4.70 -2.10 8.52
N GLY A 101 -4.03 -2.05 9.68
CA GLY A 101 -2.94 -2.96 9.96
C GLY A 101 -1.76 -2.76 9.02
N GLU A 102 -1.50 -3.73 8.18
CA GLU A 102 -0.29 -3.76 7.36
C GLU A 102 -0.56 -3.65 5.86
N ALA A 103 -1.71 -3.09 5.48
CA ALA A 103 -2.10 -3.06 4.07
C ALA A 103 -1.05 -2.40 3.17
N LEU A 104 -0.55 -1.21 3.54
CA LEU A 104 0.46 -0.52 2.74
C LEU A 104 1.76 -1.31 2.65
N ALA A 105 2.20 -1.88 3.77
CA ALA A 105 3.41 -2.70 3.78
C ALA A 105 3.24 -3.95 2.93
N SER A 106 2.08 -4.57 2.96
CA SER A 106 1.78 -5.75 2.14
C SER A 106 1.80 -5.41 0.65
N ILE A 107 1.18 -4.30 0.25
CA ILE A 107 1.19 -3.86 -1.14
C ILE A 107 2.61 -3.55 -1.59
N ALA A 108 3.38 -2.83 -0.78
CA ALA A 108 4.76 -2.46 -1.11
C ALA A 108 5.69 -3.67 -1.23
N ALA A 109 5.37 -4.76 -0.53
CA ALA A 109 6.18 -5.98 -0.60
C ALA A 109 6.11 -6.65 -1.98
N ILE A 110 5.05 -6.40 -2.75
CA ILE A 110 4.81 -7.07 -4.05
C ILE A 110 4.62 -6.10 -5.20
N ALA A 111 5.00 -4.85 -5.03
CA ALA A 111 4.83 -3.82 -6.05
C ALA A 111 5.88 -2.73 -5.89
N HIS A 112 5.85 -1.77 -6.80
CA HIS A 112 6.55 -0.50 -6.68
C HIS A 112 5.52 0.54 -6.24
N VAL A 113 5.78 1.21 -5.12
CA VAL A 113 4.84 2.16 -4.55
C VAL A 113 5.49 3.52 -4.40
N GLU A 114 4.82 4.55 -4.88
CA GLU A 114 5.20 5.93 -4.66
C GLU A 114 4.04 6.62 -3.96
N LEU A 115 4.30 7.21 -2.81
CA LEU A 115 3.27 7.88 -2.03
C LEU A 115 3.72 9.29 -1.70
N VAL A 116 2.88 10.28 -2.06
CA VAL A 116 3.10 11.68 -1.74
C VAL A 116 1.95 12.12 -0.83
N SER A 117 2.28 12.73 0.29
CA SER A 117 1.25 13.15 1.23
C SER A 117 1.64 14.45 1.92
N LYS A 118 0.62 15.21 2.30
CA LYS A 118 0.79 16.45 3.03
C LYS A 118 -0.38 16.62 3.99
N THR A 119 -0.08 17.00 5.23
CA THR A 119 -1.09 17.39 6.19
C THR A 119 -1.39 18.89 6.03
N GLU A 120 -2.48 19.32 6.61
CA GLU A 120 -2.84 20.75 6.59
C GLU A 120 -1.81 21.62 7.32
N ASP A 121 -1.21 21.08 8.37
CA ASP A 121 -0.24 21.81 9.19
C ASP A 121 1.18 21.85 8.60
N ASP A 122 1.49 20.98 7.66
CA ASP A 122 2.79 20.95 7.01
C ASP A 122 2.88 22.01 5.92
N ASN A 123 4.03 22.68 5.83
CA ASN A 123 4.28 23.65 4.76
C ASN A 123 4.59 23.00 3.42
N ILE A 124 5.10 21.78 3.45
CA ILE A 124 5.47 21.02 2.25
C ILE A 124 5.09 19.56 2.44
N GLY A 125 4.78 18.88 1.35
CA GLY A 125 4.52 17.46 1.37
C GLY A 125 5.79 16.65 1.38
N HIS A 126 5.64 15.34 1.50
CA HIS A 126 6.75 14.38 1.49
C HIS A 126 6.42 13.23 0.58
N LYS A 127 7.44 12.68 -0.06
CA LYS A 127 7.33 11.53 -0.94
C LYS A 127 8.15 10.37 -0.39
N ILE A 128 7.57 9.18 -0.45
CA ILE A 128 8.30 7.96 -0.14
C ILE A 128 8.14 6.99 -1.32
N VAL A 129 9.23 6.32 -1.69
CA VAL A 129 9.24 5.30 -2.73
C VAL A 129 9.69 4.00 -2.11
N VAL A 130 8.88 2.95 -2.29
CA VAL A 130 9.14 1.62 -1.74
C VAL A 130 8.98 0.59 -2.86
N GLU A 131 9.89 -0.35 -2.96
CA GLU A 131 9.80 -1.41 -3.96
C GLU A 131 10.19 -2.74 -3.34
N GLY A 132 9.32 -3.74 -3.47
CA GLY A 132 9.58 -5.06 -2.91
C GLY A 132 9.84 -5.03 -1.41
N GLY A 133 9.25 -4.07 -0.71
CA GLY A 133 9.40 -3.91 0.73
C GLY A 133 10.58 -3.06 1.16
N LYS A 134 11.40 -2.57 0.22
CA LYS A 134 12.56 -1.73 0.54
C LYS A 134 12.26 -0.27 0.27
N ILE A 135 12.53 0.58 1.25
CA ILE A 135 12.41 2.03 1.07
C ILE A 135 13.61 2.49 0.23
N LEU A 136 13.33 3.05 -0.95
CA LEU A 136 14.35 3.53 -1.87
C LEU A 136 14.64 5.01 -1.67
N GLU A 137 13.63 5.79 -1.27
CA GLU A 137 13.74 7.23 -1.25
C GLU A 137 12.70 7.83 -0.31
N ILE A 138 13.09 8.87 0.41
CA ILE A 138 12.18 9.74 1.16
C ILE A 138 12.68 11.15 0.94
N GLU A 139 11.81 12.03 0.43
CA GLU A 139 12.20 13.41 0.17
C GLU A 139 11.02 14.36 0.29
N ASP A 140 11.30 15.64 0.34
CA ASP A 140 10.28 16.68 0.30
C ASP A 140 9.66 16.71 -1.10
N SER A 141 8.38 17.01 -1.18
CA SER A 141 7.67 17.04 -2.46
C SER A 141 6.52 18.04 -2.37
N ALA A 142 6.42 18.91 -3.36
CA ALA A 142 5.29 19.83 -3.43
C ALA A 142 3.99 19.02 -3.57
N SER A 143 3.00 19.39 -2.78
CA SER A 143 1.73 18.69 -2.77
C SER A 143 0.65 19.56 -2.16
N GLN A 144 -0.59 19.27 -2.50
CA GLN A 144 -1.75 19.79 -1.79
C GLN A 144 -2.05 18.86 -0.62
N LYS A 145 -2.87 19.33 0.32
CA LYS A 145 -3.33 18.50 1.42
C LYS A 145 -3.98 17.22 0.89
N GLY A 146 -3.62 16.08 1.46
CA GLY A 146 -4.14 14.78 1.09
C GLY A 146 -3.05 13.81 0.72
N THR A 147 -3.41 12.75 0.03
CA THR A 147 -2.49 11.67 -0.32
C THR A 147 -2.68 11.26 -1.78
N THR A 148 -1.57 11.08 -2.48
CA THR A 148 -1.55 10.45 -3.80
C THR A 148 -0.66 9.22 -3.71
N ILE A 149 -1.22 8.05 -3.94
CA ILE A 149 -0.47 6.81 -3.96
C ILE A 149 -0.52 6.20 -5.35
N THR A 150 0.64 5.83 -5.88
CA THR A 150 0.76 5.17 -7.17
C THR A 150 1.42 3.81 -6.97
N VAL A 151 0.69 2.77 -7.31
CA VAL A 151 1.16 1.38 -7.24
C VAL A 151 1.41 0.92 -8.66
N SER A 152 2.64 0.49 -8.94
CA SER A 152 3.06 0.05 -10.27
C SER A 152 3.64 -1.35 -10.19
N ASN A 153 3.61 -2.05 -11.31
CA ASN A 153 4.24 -3.37 -11.44
C ASN A 153 3.79 -4.35 -10.34
N LEU A 154 2.51 -4.36 -10.07
CA LEU A 154 1.94 -5.26 -9.07
C LEU A 154 2.29 -6.71 -9.42
N PHE A 155 2.72 -7.47 -8.43
CA PHE A 155 3.14 -8.87 -8.56
C PHE A 155 4.43 -9.08 -9.35
N PHE A 156 5.26 -8.04 -9.51
CA PHE A 156 6.51 -8.17 -10.26
C PHE A 156 7.43 -9.26 -9.71
N ASN A 157 7.36 -9.51 -8.42
CA ASN A 157 8.19 -10.50 -7.72
C ASN A 157 7.41 -11.73 -7.24
N THR A 158 6.19 -11.93 -7.76
CA THR A 158 5.34 -13.07 -7.41
C THR A 158 4.78 -13.69 -8.70
N PRO A 159 5.62 -14.40 -9.49
CA PRO A 159 5.21 -14.87 -10.82
C PRO A 159 3.99 -15.78 -10.83
N VAL A 160 3.82 -16.60 -9.82
CA VAL A 160 2.65 -17.49 -9.74
C VAL A 160 1.37 -16.67 -9.63
N ARG A 161 1.36 -15.65 -8.77
CA ARG A 161 0.21 -14.76 -8.62
C ARG A 161 -0.10 -14.03 -9.92
N TYR A 162 0.94 -13.53 -10.57
CA TYR A 162 0.82 -12.84 -11.84
C TYR A 162 0.14 -13.72 -12.90
N LYS A 163 0.51 -15.00 -12.98
CA LYS A 163 -0.05 -15.94 -13.95
C LYS A 163 -1.54 -16.23 -13.75
N PHE A 164 -2.05 -16.06 -12.55
CA PHE A 164 -3.47 -16.30 -12.27
C PHE A 164 -4.38 -15.13 -12.57
N LEU A 165 -3.80 -14.00 -12.98
CA LEU A 165 -4.62 -12.84 -13.33
C LEU A 165 -5.37 -13.08 -14.63
N LYS A 166 -6.56 -12.49 -14.69
CA LYS A 166 -7.41 -12.54 -15.88
C LYS A 166 -6.96 -11.44 -16.86
N LYS A 167 -7.69 -11.28 -17.93
CA LYS A 167 -7.43 -10.21 -18.91
C LYS A 167 -7.65 -8.84 -18.27
N ASP A 168 -7.02 -7.82 -18.82
CA ASP A 168 -7.13 -6.45 -18.31
C ASP A 168 -8.58 -6.01 -18.15
N PHE A 169 -9.43 -6.29 -19.12
CA PHE A 169 -10.84 -5.95 -19.09
C PHE A 169 -11.55 -6.59 -17.88
N THR A 170 -11.25 -7.84 -17.60
CA THR A 170 -11.86 -8.58 -16.50
C THR A 170 -11.38 -8.03 -15.15
N GLU A 171 -10.09 -7.79 -15.03
CA GLU A 171 -9.54 -7.22 -13.79
C GLU A 171 -10.09 -5.82 -13.56
N ALA A 172 -10.22 -5.00 -14.59
CA ALA A 172 -10.84 -3.68 -14.49
C ALA A 172 -12.30 -3.79 -14.02
N GLY A 173 -13.02 -4.79 -14.47
CA GLY A 173 -14.39 -5.04 -14.02
C GLY A 173 -14.49 -5.33 -12.53
N TYR A 174 -13.54 -6.09 -11.99
CA TYR A 174 -13.50 -6.34 -10.54
C TYR A 174 -13.24 -5.04 -9.76
N ILE A 175 -12.38 -4.16 -10.30
CA ILE A 175 -12.13 -2.86 -9.68
C ILE A 175 -13.39 -2.01 -9.67
N GLU A 176 -14.12 -1.96 -10.78
CA GLU A 176 -15.39 -1.25 -10.86
C GLU A 176 -16.39 -1.76 -9.83
N ASP A 177 -16.48 -3.07 -9.67
CA ASP A 177 -17.37 -3.67 -8.68
C ASP A 177 -17.01 -3.25 -7.26
N VAL A 178 -15.72 -3.22 -6.92
CA VAL A 178 -15.26 -2.80 -5.61
C VAL A 178 -15.64 -1.34 -5.34
N ILE A 179 -15.38 -0.47 -6.29
CA ILE A 179 -15.70 0.96 -6.15
C ILE A 179 -17.19 1.17 -5.98
N THR A 180 -18.00 0.47 -6.77
CA THR A 180 -19.46 0.56 -6.71
C THR A 180 -19.99 0.15 -5.35
N ARG A 181 -19.43 -0.91 -4.76
CA ARG A 181 -19.87 -1.38 -3.44
C ARG A 181 -19.47 -0.45 -2.31
N ILE A 182 -18.34 0.23 -2.43
CA ILE A 182 -17.87 1.15 -1.41
C ILE A 182 -18.64 2.47 -1.50
N ALA A 183 -18.90 2.91 -2.70
CA ALA A 183 -19.66 4.13 -2.93
C ALA A 183 -21.13 3.92 -2.55
#